data_7cc5115962e671d9a4137174ff2d2525
#
_entry.id   7cc5115962e671d9a4137174ff2d2525
#
_cell.length_a   1.000
_cell.length_b   1.000
_cell.length_c   1.000
_cell.angle_alpha   90.00
_cell.angle_beta   90.00
_cell.angle_gamma   90.00
#
_symmetry.space_group_name_H-M   'P 1'
#
loop_
_entity.id
_entity.type
_entity.pdbx_description
1 polymer ?
#
loop_
_entity_poly.entity_id
_entity_poly.type
_entity_poly.pdbx_seq_one_letter_code
_entity_poly.pdbx_strand_id
1 'polypeptide(L)'
;SIIDIVNVCSAIDFLKPYKIYFSNPPSGKGIVSTSHGPLPVPVPTVVEIAKQNKIPLTVLDDKYFGEITTPTGIALIATFIDKFGQPDKINIKKIGIGLGTKKISRPNFLRVLLIDENDDSIENNQPSFETIISQEAWIDDSTPEDVAVLIERLRSAGAIDVVCYSVDMKKNRKGMCIKAIVFPHNQTLLREVWFNYSTTIGLRENKIRRWVLPRRIVTHETKFGKVNVKQIMRPNGKISIKIEHKDLTQITLNTGIPIEEIRQKLIIELSEFYELDDLSF
;
A
#
# COMPACT_ATOMS: atom_id res chain seq x y z
N SER A 1 21.60 18.10 19.51
CA SER A 1 21.23 17.46 18.21
C SER A 1 21.69 16.00 18.09
N ILE A 2 22.89 15.62 18.57
CA ILE A 2 23.36 14.21 18.51
C ILE A 2 22.42 13.30 19.32
N ILE A 3 22.08 13.69 20.53
CA ILE A 3 21.16 12.93 21.39
C ILE A 3 19.79 12.77 20.72
N ASP A 4 19.28 13.82 20.08
CA ASP A 4 17.98 13.77 19.40
C ASP A 4 18.01 12.77 18.23
N ILE A 5 19.10 12.77 17.45
CA ILE A 5 19.30 11.82 16.36
C ILE A 5 19.34 10.39 16.88
N VAL A 6 20.16 10.12 17.91
CA VAL A 6 20.30 8.79 18.50
C VAL A 6 18.96 8.29 19.04
N ASN A 7 18.21 9.15 19.75
CA ASN A 7 16.92 8.78 20.31
C ASN A 7 15.88 8.45 19.22
N VAL A 8 15.80 9.24 18.16
CA VAL A 8 14.88 8.98 17.05
C VAL A 8 15.26 7.72 16.29
N CYS A 9 16.54 7.53 15.97
CA CYS A 9 17.02 6.32 15.30
C CYS A 9 16.75 5.07 16.14
N SER A 10 17.02 5.12 17.45
CA SER A 10 16.75 4.01 18.37
C SER A 10 15.25 3.70 18.49
N ALA A 11 14.40 4.73 18.52
CA ALA A 11 12.96 4.55 18.55
C ALA A 11 12.42 3.88 17.26
N ILE A 12 12.91 4.29 16.10
CA ILE A 12 12.55 3.70 14.81
C ILE A 12 13.04 2.25 14.71
N ASP A 13 14.28 1.98 15.14
CA ASP A 13 14.83 0.62 15.15
C ASP A 13 14.07 -0.30 16.13
N PHE A 14 13.65 0.22 17.27
CA PHE A 14 12.82 -0.52 18.23
C PHE A 14 11.42 -0.82 17.70
N LEU A 15 10.76 0.18 17.10
CA LEU A 15 9.39 0.04 16.59
C LEU A 15 9.32 -0.76 15.30
N LYS A 16 10.38 -0.76 14.49
CA LYS A 16 10.48 -1.42 13.17
C LYS A 16 9.22 -1.20 12.32
N PRO A 17 8.81 0.06 12.12
CA PRO A 17 7.59 0.33 11.36
C PRO A 17 7.77 -0.16 9.92
N TYR A 18 6.72 -0.77 9.36
CA TYR A 18 6.70 -1.17 7.95
C TYR A 18 6.73 0.05 7.02
N LYS A 19 6.13 1.17 7.47
CA LYS A 19 6.03 2.41 6.70
C LYS A 19 5.90 3.62 7.61
N ILE A 20 6.55 4.72 7.24
CA ILE A 20 6.52 5.98 7.99
C ILE A 20 5.86 7.06 7.14
N TYR A 21 4.76 7.61 7.66
CA TYR A 21 4.07 8.76 7.11
C TYR A 21 4.43 10.02 7.89
N PHE A 22 4.56 11.13 7.19
CA PHE A 22 4.82 12.41 7.82
C PHE A 22 3.93 13.50 7.22
N SER A 23 3.40 14.38 8.05
CA SER A 23 2.75 15.61 7.58
C SER A 23 3.78 16.56 7.00
N ASN A 24 3.38 17.42 6.07
CA ASN A 24 4.29 18.41 5.50
C ASN A 24 4.87 19.28 6.61
N PRO A 25 6.20 19.34 6.79
CA PRO A 25 6.80 20.15 7.84
C PRO A 25 6.56 21.64 7.62
N PRO A 26 6.29 22.42 8.69
CA PRO A 26 6.06 23.86 8.59
C PRO A 26 7.37 24.61 8.35
N SER A 27 7.35 25.55 7.39
CA SER A 27 8.55 26.31 7.00
C SER A 27 9.04 27.28 8.08
N GLY A 28 8.13 27.88 8.84
CA GLY A 28 8.43 29.10 9.61
C GLY A 28 8.63 30.33 8.71
N LYS A 29 8.89 31.48 9.30
CA LYS A 29 9.19 32.74 8.60
C LYS A 29 10.00 33.73 9.46
N GLY A 30 10.58 34.75 8.83
CA GLY A 30 11.36 35.80 9.49
C GLY A 30 12.85 35.51 9.51
N ILE A 31 13.50 35.89 10.60
CA ILE A 31 14.96 35.75 10.80
C ILE A 31 15.22 35.04 12.12
N VAL A 32 16.23 34.16 12.13
CA VAL A 32 16.73 33.51 13.33
C VAL A 32 18.20 33.88 13.55
N SER A 33 18.57 34.20 14.79
CA SER A 33 19.96 34.43 15.17
C SER A 33 20.67 33.09 15.42
N THR A 34 21.77 32.88 14.74
CA THR A 34 22.61 31.68 14.86
C THR A 34 24.05 32.04 15.23
N SER A 35 24.88 31.05 15.53
CA SER A 35 26.33 31.24 15.71
C SER A 35 27.04 31.80 14.46
N HIS A 36 26.40 31.70 13.30
CA HIS A 36 26.89 32.22 12.02
C HIS A 36 26.27 33.56 11.62
N GLY A 37 25.56 34.23 12.55
CA GLY A 37 24.79 35.44 12.30
C GLY A 37 23.32 35.25 12.05
N PRO A 38 22.57 36.30 11.67
CA PRO A 38 21.17 36.23 11.36
C PRO A 38 20.94 35.53 10.02
N LEU A 39 20.08 34.51 10.03
CA LEU A 39 19.69 33.77 8.84
C LEU A 39 18.18 33.89 8.56
N PRO A 40 17.77 33.93 7.29
CA PRO A 40 16.35 33.89 6.92
C PRO A 40 15.73 32.54 7.26
N VAL A 41 14.44 32.52 7.59
CA VAL A 41 13.66 31.30 7.88
C VAL A 41 12.67 31.04 6.74
N PRO A 42 12.63 29.82 6.20
CA PRO A 42 13.43 28.64 6.58
C PRO A 42 14.92 28.83 6.28
N VAL A 43 15.78 28.32 7.18
CA VAL A 43 17.23 28.48 7.02
C VAL A 43 17.75 27.75 5.77
N PRO A 44 18.85 28.21 5.12
CA PRO A 44 19.32 27.67 3.85
C PRO A 44 19.49 26.15 3.85
N THR A 45 19.99 25.58 4.94
CA THR A 45 20.13 24.13 5.10
C THR A 45 18.79 23.39 5.01
N VAL A 46 17.74 23.93 5.61
CA VAL A 46 16.39 23.34 5.54
C VAL A 46 15.86 23.37 4.11
N VAL A 47 16.07 24.49 3.41
CA VAL A 47 15.62 24.65 2.01
C VAL A 47 16.36 23.69 1.08
N GLU A 48 17.67 23.55 1.26
CA GLU A 48 18.47 22.66 0.39
C GLU A 48 18.13 21.17 0.61
N ILE A 49 18.00 20.73 1.87
CA ILE A 49 17.56 19.35 2.18
C ILE A 49 16.15 19.10 1.62
N ALA A 50 15.23 20.05 1.78
CA ALA A 50 13.87 19.93 1.25
C ALA A 50 13.87 19.80 -0.27
N LYS A 51 14.68 20.61 -0.97
CA LYS A 51 14.81 20.57 -2.43
C LYS A 51 15.38 19.23 -2.91
N GLN A 52 16.50 18.76 -2.33
CA GLN A 52 17.15 17.52 -2.74
C GLN A 52 16.26 16.29 -2.55
N ASN A 53 15.47 16.26 -1.49
CA ASN A 53 14.59 15.13 -1.13
C ASN A 53 13.12 15.35 -1.52
N LYS A 54 12.82 16.42 -2.26
CA LYS A 54 11.45 16.75 -2.71
C LYS A 54 10.43 16.83 -1.55
N ILE A 55 10.88 17.34 -0.39
CA ILE A 55 10.04 17.47 0.82
C ILE A 55 9.12 18.67 0.66
N PRO A 56 7.80 18.52 0.68
CA PRO A 56 6.87 19.64 0.60
C PRO A 56 6.82 20.38 1.93
N LEU A 57 7.16 21.68 1.93
CA LEU A 57 7.06 22.53 3.10
C LEU A 57 5.67 23.20 3.14
N THR A 58 5.04 23.25 4.32
CA THR A 58 3.80 24.01 4.53
C THR A 58 4.14 25.42 4.95
N VAL A 59 3.69 26.40 4.19
CA VAL A 59 3.74 27.82 4.59
C VAL A 59 2.58 28.09 5.56
N LEU A 60 2.92 28.48 6.77
CA LEU A 60 1.92 28.81 7.79
C LEU A 60 1.54 30.30 7.69
N ASP A 61 0.25 30.55 7.63
CA ASP A 61 -0.31 31.90 7.66
C ASP A 61 -0.64 32.32 9.11
N ASP A 62 0.39 32.37 9.95
CA ASP A 62 0.26 32.83 11.33
C ASP A 62 1.24 33.97 11.65
N LYS A 63 1.06 34.57 12.84
CA LYS A 63 1.88 35.68 13.31
C LYS A 63 3.23 35.23 13.89
N TYR A 64 3.53 33.96 13.91
CA TYR A 64 4.80 33.49 14.47
C TYR A 64 5.96 33.75 13.52
N PHE A 65 6.97 34.44 14.03
CA PHE A 65 8.24 34.65 13.36
C PHE A 65 9.32 33.81 14.03
N GLY A 66 9.96 32.95 13.27
CA GLY A 66 11.04 32.08 13.75
C GLY A 66 11.08 30.72 13.09
N GLU A 67 12.12 29.99 13.44
CA GLU A 67 12.34 28.64 12.95
C GLU A 67 11.39 27.66 13.63
N ILE A 68 10.66 26.85 12.83
CA ILE A 68 9.80 25.76 13.29
C ILE A 68 10.42 24.43 12.92
N THR A 69 10.74 24.23 11.64
CA THR A 69 11.49 23.06 11.18
C THR A 69 12.97 23.33 11.23
N THR A 70 13.68 22.54 12.03
CA THR A 70 15.14 22.66 12.20
C THR A 70 15.90 21.82 11.18
N PRO A 71 17.18 22.11 10.90
CA PRO A 71 18.03 21.28 10.04
C PRO A 71 18.07 19.81 10.46
N THR A 72 18.19 19.55 11.76
CA THR A 72 18.18 18.18 12.30
C THR A 72 16.84 17.48 12.05
N GLY A 73 15.73 18.19 12.28
CA GLY A 73 14.39 17.65 12.07
C GLY A 73 14.13 17.26 10.63
N ILE A 74 14.47 18.13 9.67
CA ILE A 74 14.27 17.84 8.25
C ILE A 74 15.22 16.75 7.73
N ALA A 75 16.43 16.64 8.26
CA ALA A 75 17.36 15.56 7.94
C ALA A 75 16.82 14.20 8.38
N LEU A 76 16.23 14.11 9.57
CA LEU A 76 15.58 12.89 10.05
C LEU A 76 14.35 12.53 9.19
N ILE A 77 13.53 13.52 8.81
CA ILE A 77 12.43 13.30 7.88
C ILE A 77 12.95 12.74 6.55
N ALA A 78 13.97 13.37 5.96
CA ALA A 78 14.56 12.95 4.68
C ALA A 78 15.10 11.51 4.72
N THR A 79 15.57 11.06 5.89
CA THR A 79 16.18 9.74 6.08
C THR A 79 15.13 8.63 6.23
N PHE A 80 14.03 8.90 6.93
CA PHE A 80 13.12 7.84 7.38
C PHE A 80 11.75 7.85 6.72
N ILE A 81 11.39 8.92 6.00
CA ILE A 81 10.05 9.02 5.44
C ILE A 81 9.84 8.16 4.21
N ASP A 82 8.72 7.43 4.18
CA ASP A 82 8.26 6.73 2.99
C ASP A 82 7.24 7.55 2.19
N LYS A 83 6.39 8.32 2.89
CA LYS A 83 5.31 9.06 2.23
C LYS A 83 4.87 10.30 3.02
N PHE A 84 4.62 11.41 2.32
CA PHE A 84 3.96 12.59 2.89
C PHE A 84 2.43 12.43 2.88
N GLY A 85 1.78 13.01 3.90
CA GLY A 85 0.33 12.93 4.10
C GLY A 85 -0.05 11.87 5.14
N GLN A 86 -1.27 11.41 5.04
CA GLN A 86 -1.83 10.39 5.92
C GLN A 86 -2.31 9.20 5.09
N PRO A 87 -2.33 7.97 5.63
CA PRO A 87 -2.99 6.87 4.99
C PRO A 87 -4.50 7.11 4.89
N ASP A 88 -5.14 6.46 3.93
CA ASP A 88 -6.59 6.60 3.68
C ASP A 88 -7.45 6.15 4.87
N LYS A 89 -6.93 5.24 5.69
CA LYS A 89 -7.54 4.76 6.94
C LYS A 89 -6.49 4.77 8.04
N ILE A 90 -6.91 5.11 9.25
CA ILE A 90 -6.04 5.18 10.43
C ILE A 90 -6.71 4.40 11.56
N ASN A 91 -6.14 3.27 11.92
CA ASN A 91 -6.47 2.57 13.16
C ASN A 91 -5.35 2.83 14.17
N ILE A 92 -5.61 3.70 15.15
CA ILE A 92 -4.60 4.17 16.11
C ILE A 92 -4.47 3.16 17.23
N LYS A 93 -3.28 2.55 17.36
CA LYS A 93 -2.93 1.64 18.47
C LYS A 93 -2.29 2.37 19.65
N LYS A 94 -1.41 3.32 19.37
CA LYS A 94 -0.72 4.10 20.42
C LYS A 94 -0.48 5.52 19.94
N ILE A 95 -0.42 6.44 20.90
CA ILE A 95 -0.13 7.85 20.67
C ILE A 95 1.07 8.24 21.54
N GLY A 96 2.06 8.86 20.93
CA GLY A 96 3.17 9.52 21.62
C GLY A 96 3.16 11.01 21.34
N ILE A 97 3.46 11.84 22.35
CA ILE A 97 3.54 13.30 22.23
C ILE A 97 4.86 13.78 22.84
N GLY A 98 5.64 14.51 22.03
CA GLY A 98 6.83 15.22 22.47
C GLY A 98 6.60 16.73 22.44
N LEU A 99 6.80 17.42 23.54
CA LEU A 99 6.58 18.87 23.64
C LEU A 99 7.84 19.63 23.21
N GLY A 100 7.64 20.69 22.41
CA GLY A 100 8.70 21.64 22.10
C GLY A 100 8.84 22.71 23.21
N THR A 101 10.06 23.20 23.40
CA THR A 101 10.39 24.20 24.42
C THR A 101 10.06 25.63 23.99
N LYS A 102 10.02 25.90 22.68
CA LYS A 102 9.71 27.24 22.16
C LYS A 102 8.23 27.58 22.33
N LYS A 103 7.96 28.74 22.92
CA LYS A 103 6.59 29.31 22.99
C LYS A 103 6.22 29.95 21.67
N ILE A 104 5.21 29.43 21.02
CA ILE A 104 4.64 29.94 19.75
C ILE A 104 3.14 30.13 19.90
N SER A 105 2.49 30.79 18.94
CA SER A 105 1.05 31.14 18.98
C SER A 105 0.10 29.93 18.93
N ARG A 106 0.64 28.74 18.71
CA ARG A 106 -0.10 27.47 18.65
C ARG A 106 0.61 26.42 19.51
N PRO A 107 -0.04 25.29 19.81
CA PRO A 107 0.60 24.18 20.51
C PRO A 107 1.84 23.70 19.76
N ASN A 108 3.00 23.70 20.44
CA ASN A 108 4.28 23.27 19.90
C ASN A 108 4.61 21.85 20.36
N PHE A 109 4.22 20.87 19.57
CA PHE A 109 4.47 19.46 19.88
C PHE A 109 4.60 18.62 18.61
N LEU A 110 5.34 17.52 18.72
CA LEU A 110 5.33 16.44 17.76
C LEU A 110 4.40 15.33 18.27
N ARG A 111 3.48 14.89 17.44
CA ARG A 111 2.62 13.75 17.70
C ARG A 111 2.99 12.58 16.81
N VAL A 112 3.25 11.44 17.42
CA VAL A 112 3.54 10.17 16.75
C VAL A 112 2.35 9.24 16.97
N LEU A 113 1.84 8.67 15.91
CA LEU A 113 0.76 7.69 15.94
C LEU A 113 1.32 6.35 15.48
N LEU A 114 1.25 5.34 16.34
CA LEU A 114 1.42 3.96 15.91
C LEU A 114 0.08 3.49 15.36
N ILE A 115 0.05 3.27 14.06
CA ILE A 115 -1.16 2.87 13.34
C ILE A 115 -0.99 1.45 12.79
N ASP A 116 -2.11 0.76 12.66
CA ASP A 116 -2.18 -0.50 11.93
C ASP A 116 -2.87 -0.23 10.59
N GLU A 117 -2.18 -0.47 9.49
CA GLU A 117 -2.78 -0.39 8.15
C GLU A 117 -3.67 -1.61 7.85
N ASN A 118 -3.41 -2.71 8.55
CA ASN A 118 -4.15 -3.94 8.40
C ASN A 118 -5.24 -4.01 9.47
N ASP A 119 -6.42 -3.53 9.15
CA ASP A 119 -7.64 -3.90 9.87
C ASP A 119 -8.07 -5.30 9.42
N ASP A 120 -7.11 -6.23 9.40
CA ASP A 120 -7.34 -7.66 9.12
C ASP A 120 -7.82 -8.40 10.38
N SER A 121 -8.36 -7.69 11.35
CA SER A 121 -9.07 -8.33 12.44
C SER A 121 -10.38 -8.85 11.87
N ILE A 122 -10.46 -10.18 11.74
CA ILE A 122 -11.71 -10.94 11.52
C ILE A 122 -12.79 -10.61 12.57
N GLU A 123 -12.43 -9.83 13.60
CA GLU A 123 -13.35 -9.36 14.65
C GLU A 123 -14.46 -8.45 14.13
N ASN A 124 -14.28 -7.77 13.01
CA ASN A 124 -15.36 -7.07 12.32
C ASN A 124 -15.95 -7.95 11.21
N ASN A 125 -16.98 -8.71 11.50
CA ASN A 125 -17.74 -9.56 10.56
C ASN A 125 -18.39 -8.79 9.39
N GLN A 126 -18.09 -7.50 9.25
CA GLN A 126 -18.71 -6.62 8.26
C GLN A 126 -17.83 -6.48 7.02
N PRO A 127 -18.42 -6.54 5.81
CA PRO A 127 -17.72 -6.17 4.60
C PRO A 127 -17.19 -4.73 4.72
N SER A 128 -15.94 -4.54 4.33
CA SER A 128 -15.35 -3.20 4.21
C SER A 128 -15.14 -2.85 2.73
N PHE A 129 -14.88 -1.58 2.44
CA PHE A 129 -14.50 -1.23 1.08
C PHE A 129 -13.08 -0.69 1.02
N GLU A 130 -12.39 -1.07 -0.01
CA GLU A 130 -11.06 -0.56 -0.35
C GLU A 130 -11.10 0.27 -1.63
N THR A 131 -10.15 1.17 -1.76
CA THR A 131 -9.97 1.95 -2.98
C THR A 131 -8.99 1.23 -3.89
N ILE A 132 -9.40 1.04 -5.14
CA ILE A 132 -8.54 0.53 -6.21
C ILE A 132 -8.57 1.47 -7.42
N ILE A 133 -7.57 1.35 -8.29
CA ILE A 133 -7.52 2.02 -9.58
C ILE A 133 -7.82 0.99 -10.66
N SER A 134 -8.74 1.32 -11.53
CA SER A 134 -9.00 0.57 -12.76
C SER A 134 -8.27 1.28 -13.90
N GLN A 135 -7.38 0.56 -14.58
CA GLN A 135 -6.69 1.01 -15.79
C GLN A 135 -7.18 0.20 -16.98
N GLU A 136 -7.47 0.85 -18.10
CA GLU A 136 -8.07 0.22 -19.27
C GLU A 136 -7.54 0.82 -20.57
N ALA A 137 -7.19 -0.03 -21.53
CA ALA A 137 -6.88 0.34 -22.89
C ALA A 137 -7.59 -0.56 -23.89
N TRP A 138 -7.90 -0.03 -25.06
CA TRP A 138 -8.45 -0.76 -26.21
C TRP A 138 -7.41 -0.77 -27.31
N ILE A 139 -7.03 -1.97 -27.75
CA ILE A 139 -5.92 -2.22 -28.65
C ILE A 139 -6.45 -2.97 -29.88
N ASP A 140 -6.22 -2.44 -31.09
CA ASP A 140 -6.65 -3.02 -32.37
C ASP A 140 -5.48 -3.30 -33.33
N ASP A 141 -4.24 -3.13 -32.85
CA ASP A 141 -3.02 -3.21 -33.63
C ASP A 141 -1.93 -4.08 -32.99
N SER A 142 -2.30 -4.99 -32.10
CA SER A 142 -1.38 -5.96 -31.45
C SER A 142 -1.79 -7.40 -31.74
N THR A 143 -0.81 -8.29 -31.76
CA THR A 143 -1.07 -9.72 -31.85
C THR A 143 -1.58 -10.30 -30.54
N PRO A 144 -2.29 -11.43 -30.53
CA PRO A 144 -2.68 -12.10 -29.28
C PRO A 144 -1.48 -12.47 -28.40
N GLU A 145 -0.36 -12.79 -28.99
CA GLU A 145 0.88 -13.09 -28.29
C GLU A 145 1.43 -11.88 -27.55
N ASP A 146 1.45 -10.70 -28.18
CA ASP A 146 1.88 -9.45 -27.56
C ASP A 146 0.95 -9.08 -26.39
N VAL A 147 -0.37 -9.27 -26.56
CA VAL A 147 -1.35 -9.07 -25.49
C VAL A 147 -1.11 -10.02 -24.33
N ALA A 148 -0.77 -11.27 -24.57
CA ALA A 148 -0.43 -12.23 -23.51
C ALA A 148 0.81 -11.78 -22.70
N VAL A 149 1.84 -11.28 -23.40
CA VAL A 149 3.04 -10.71 -22.75
C VAL A 149 2.67 -9.49 -21.90
N LEU A 150 1.86 -8.57 -22.43
CA LEU A 150 1.40 -7.40 -21.67
C LEU A 150 0.65 -7.81 -20.40
N ILE A 151 -0.28 -8.75 -20.49
CA ILE A 151 -1.06 -9.26 -19.34
C ILE A 151 -0.13 -9.81 -18.26
N GLU A 152 0.86 -10.60 -18.64
CA GLU A 152 1.83 -11.17 -17.71
C GLU A 152 2.69 -10.09 -17.05
N ARG A 153 3.12 -9.08 -17.82
CA ARG A 153 3.86 -7.93 -17.30
C ARG A 153 3.04 -7.11 -16.30
N LEU A 154 1.77 -6.87 -16.60
CA LEU A 154 0.87 -6.16 -15.67
C LEU A 154 0.68 -6.92 -14.36
N ARG A 155 0.51 -8.27 -14.42
CA ARG A 155 0.44 -9.12 -13.23
C ARG A 155 1.73 -9.07 -12.41
N SER A 156 2.86 -9.20 -13.08
CA SER A 156 4.19 -9.14 -12.44
C SER A 156 4.48 -7.78 -11.80
N ALA A 157 3.93 -6.70 -12.34
CA ALA A 157 4.05 -5.35 -11.79
C ALA A 157 3.05 -5.05 -10.65
N GLY A 158 2.28 -6.04 -10.20
CA GLY A 158 1.41 -5.93 -9.05
C GLY A 158 -0.04 -5.58 -9.36
N ALA A 159 -0.53 -5.85 -10.58
CA ALA A 159 -1.95 -5.83 -10.83
C ALA A 159 -2.66 -6.87 -9.94
N ILE A 160 -3.74 -6.47 -9.30
CA ILE A 160 -4.58 -7.37 -8.48
C ILE A 160 -5.26 -8.39 -9.38
N ASP A 161 -5.74 -7.93 -10.55
CA ASP A 161 -6.33 -8.76 -11.56
C ASP A 161 -6.21 -8.07 -12.94
N VAL A 162 -6.19 -8.88 -14.00
CA VAL A 162 -6.16 -8.43 -15.39
C VAL A 162 -7.13 -9.27 -16.20
N VAL A 163 -8.08 -8.60 -16.84
CA VAL A 163 -9.04 -9.25 -17.75
C VAL A 163 -8.84 -8.73 -19.16
N CYS A 164 -9.14 -9.56 -20.13
CA CYS A 164 -9.10 -9.25 -21.55
C CYS A 164 -10.36 -9.78 -22.23
N TYR A 165 -11.00 -8.95 -23.05
CA TYR A 165 -12.18 -9.34 -23.83
C TYR A 165 -12.22 -8.61 -25.18
N SER A 166 -12.84 -9.25 -26.18
CA SER A 166 -12.96 -8.68 -27.50
C SER A 166 -13.94 -7.51 -27.54
N VAL A 167 -13.61 -6.49 -28.33
CA VAL A 167 -14.44 -5.30 -28.56
C VAL A 167 -14.49 -4.94 -30.01
N ASP A 168 -15.63 -4.39 -30.44
CA ASP A 168 -15.78 -3.76 -31.75
C ASP A 168 -15.40 -2.27 -31.64
N MET A 169 -14.42 -1.87 -32.42
CA MET A 169 -13.89 -0.52 -32.44
C MET A 169 -14.32 0.25 -33.70
N LYS A 170 -14.03 1.56 -33.72
CA LYS A 170 -14.31 2.40 -34.89
C LYS A 170 -13.72 1.80 -36.17
N LYS A 171 -14.33 2.10 -37.33
CA LYS A 171 -13.95 1.57 -38.65
C LYS A 171 -14.08 0.04 -38.76
N ASN A 172 -15.01 -0.56 -38.01
CA ASN A 172 -15.26 -2.01 -37.98
C ASN A 172 -14.02 -2.88 -37.62
N ARG A 173 -13.07 -2.33 -36.88
CA ARG A 173 -11.92 -3.10 -36.43
C ARG A 173 -12.28 -3.94 -35.20
N LYS A 174 -11.81 -5.17 -35.21
CA LYS A 174 -11.81 -6.02 -34.01
C LYS A 174 -10.61 -5.67 -33.17
N GLY A 175 -10.83 -5.43 -31.89
CA GLY A 175 -9.77 -5.15 -30.94
C GLY A 175 -9.97 -5.89 -29.62
N MET A 176 -9.06 -5.67 -28.70
CA MET A 176 -9.11 -6.20 -27.35
C MET A 176 -9.19 -5.07 -26.34
N CYS A 177 -10.14 -5.16 -25.42
CA CYS A 177 -10.16 -4.35 -24.21
C CYS A 177 -9.37 -5.10 -23.12
N ILE A 178 -8.30 -4.51 -22.68
CA ILE A 178 -7.52 -5.02 -21.54
C ILE A 178 -7.79 -4.10 -20.37
N LYS A 179 -8.18 -4.66 -19.23
CA LYS A 179 -8.49 -3.94 -18.02
C LYS A 179 -7.74 -4.55 -16.84
N ALA A 180 -6.93 -3.73 -16.18
CA ALA A 180 -6.21 -4.10 -14.97
C ALA A 180 -6.75 -3.34 -13.77
N ILE A 181 -6.78 -3.97 -12.61
CA ILE A 181 -7.06 -3.31 -11.34
C ILE A 181 -5.82 -3.38 -10.45
N VAL A 182 -5.55 -2.29 -9.75
CA VAL A 182 -4.32 -2.13 -8.96
C VAL A 182 -4.58 -1.27 -7.72
N PHE A 183 -3.78 -1.48 -6.68
CA PHE A 183 -3.78 -0.55 -5.54
C PHE A 183 -3.18 0.80 -5.92
N PRO A 184 -3.64 1.92 -5.32
CA PRO A 184 -3.17 3.27 -5.66
C PRO A 184 -1.65 3.45 -5.62
N HIS A 185 -0.96 2.76 -4.72
CA HIS A 185 0.50 2.87 -4.59
C HIS A 185 1.28 2.28 -5.78
N ASN A 186 0.70 1.33 -6.51
CA ASN A 186 1.31 0.72 -7.71
C ASN A 186 0.79 1.32 -9.03
N GLN A 187 -0.09 2.31 -8.98
CA GLN A 187 -0.73 2.92 -10.15
C GLN A 187 0.29 3.40 -11.20
N THR A 188 1.32 4.10 -10.76
CA THR A 188 2.35 4.67 -11.65
C THR A 188 3.17 3.58 -12.30
N LEU A 189 3.58 2.57 -11.53
CA LEU A 189 4.35 1.44 -12.06
C LEU A 189 3.58 0.68 -13.15
N LEU A 190 2.28 0.42 -12.94
CA LEU A 190 1.47 -0.20 -13.98
C LEU A 190 1.34 0.67 -15.22
N ARG A 191 1.18 1.99 -15.07
CA ARG A 191 1.12 2.93 -16.20
C ARG A 191 2.36 2.85 -17.07
N GLU A 192 3.55 2.73 -16.46
CA GLU A 192 4.80 2.53 -17.18
C GLU A 192 4.81 1.22 -17.96
N VAL A 193 4.28 0.13 -17.39
CA VAL A 193 4.13 -1.15 -18.10
C VAL A 193 3.22 -1.01 -19.32
N TRP A 194 2.07 -0.35 -19.17
CA TRP A 194 1.17 -0.10 -20.29
C TRP A 194 1.87 0.58 -21.47
N PHE A 195 2.55 1.69 -21.22
CA PHE A 195 3.19 2.47 -22.29
C PHE A 195 4.45 1.83 -22.86
N ASN A 196 5.15 0.99 -22.09
CA ASN A 196 6.37 0.34 -22.57
C ASN A 196 6.12 -1.00 -23.27
N TYR A 197 5.02 -1.67 -22.99
CA TYR A 197 4.76 -3.03 -23.48
C TYR A 197 3.47 -3.19 -24.26
N SER A 198 2.85 -2.09 -24.71
CA SER A 198 1.72 -2.12 -25.62
C SER A 198 1.80 -1.01 -26.66
N THR A 199 0.97 -1.09 -27.69
CA THR A 199 0.84 -0.06 -28.73
C THR A 199 -0.03 1.11 -28.31
N THR A 200 -0.66 1.03 -27.11
CA THR A 200 -1.57 2.09 -26.67
C THR A 200 -0.85 3.41 -26.41
N ILE A 201 -1.42 4.50 -26.93
CA ILE A 201 -0.98 5.86 -26.69
C ILE A 201 -1.82 6.58 -25.64
N GLY A 202 -2.84 5.90 -25.10
CA GLY A 202 -3.78 6.46 -24.13
C GLY A 202 -4.35 5.40 -23.20
N LEU A 203 -4.41 5.73 -21.92
CA LEU A 203 -4.90 4.87 -20.86
C LEU A 203 -6.04 5.56 -20.12
N ARG A 204 -7.15 4.84 -19.92
CA ARG A 204 -8.25 5.30 -19.07
C ARG A 204 -7.98 4.85 -17.65
N GLU A 205 -8.10 5.76 -16.70
CA GLU A 205 -7.94 5.46 -15.28
C GLU A 205 -9.17 5.94 -14.52
N ASN A 206 -9.68 5.08 -13.65
CA ASN A 206 -10.77 5.41 -12.75
C ASN A 206 -10.45 4.93 -11.33
N LYS A 207 -10.64 5.81 -10.36
CA LYS A 207 -10.60 5.47 -8.94
C LYS A 207 -11.97 4.90 -8.56
N ILE A 208 -12.01 3.64 -8.12
CA ILE A 208 -13.23 2.94 -7.75
C ILE A 208 -13.11 2.34 -6.36
N ARG A 209 -14.25 2.14 -5.71
CA ARG A 209 -14.35 1.39 -4.46
C ARG A 209 -14.85 -0.01 -4.76
N ARG A 210 -14.29 -1.01 -4.10
CA ARG A 210 -14.83 -2.35 -4.09
C ARG A 210 -15.09 -2.82 -2.65
N TRP A 211 -16.17 -3.54 -2.45
CA TRP A 211 -16.45 -4.21 -1.20
C TRP A 211 -15.62 -5.48 -1.10
N VAL A 212 -15.04 -5.72 0.06
CA VAL A 212 -14.25 -6.91 0.35
C VAL A 212 -14.68 -7.52 1.67
N LEU A 213 -14.70 -8.84 1.71
CA LEU A 213 -14.91 -9.57 2.96
C LEU A 213 -13.59 -9.63 3.74
N PRO A 214 -13.66 -9.60 5.08
CA PRO A 214 -12.52 -9.85 5.94
C PRO A 214 -11.92 -11.22 5.61
N ARG A 215 -10.61 -11.27 5.38
CA ARG A 215 -9.92 -12.50 5.00
C ARG A 215 -8.50 -12.51 5.54
N ARG A 216 -8.00 -13.70 5.84
CA ARG A 216 -6.59 -13.93 6.18
C ARG A 216 -6.08 -15.21 5.55
N ILE A 217 -4.76 -15.33 5.43
CA ILE A 217 -4.11 -16.58 5.01
C ILE A 217 -3.53 -17.24 6.25
N VAL A 218 -3.84 -18.51 6.43
CA VAL A 218 -3.31 -19.36 7.51
C VAL A 218 -2.61 -20.55 6.88
N THR A 219 -1.41 -20.86 7.35
CA THR A 219 -0.67 -22.04 6.90
C THR A 219 -0.97 -23.21 7.81
N HIS A 220 -1.38 -24.34 7.22
CA HIS A 220 -1.61 -25.61 7.93
C HIS A 220 -0.57 -26.64 7.52
N GLU A 221 -0.11 -27.43 8.49
CA GLU A 221 0.64 -28.67 8.23
C GLU A 221 -0.36 -29.76 7.88
N THR A 222 -0.17 -30.40 6.73
CA THR A 222 -1.04 -31.46 6.21
C THR A 222 -0.19 -32.66 5.79
N LYS A 223 -0.82 -33.77 5.49
CA LYS A 223 -0.12 -34.96 4.93
C LYS A 223 0.59 -34.69 3.60
N PHE A 224 0.25 -33.59 2.92
CA PHE A 224 0.94 -33.16 1.69
C PHE A 224 1.98 -32.06 1.95
N GLY A 225 2.28 -31.74 3.23
CA GLY A 225 3.15 -30.66 3.65
C GLY A 225 2.39 -29.39 3.98
N LYS A 226 3.10 -28.26 3.97
CA LYS A 226 2.51 -26.93 4.28
C LYS A 226 1.57 -26.47 3.19
N VAL A 227 0.36 -26.09 3.58
CA VAL A 227 -0.69 -25.60 2.69
C VAL A 227 -1.25 -24.30 3.21
N ASN A 228 -1.33 -23.30 2.34
CA ASN A 228 -1.93 -22.01 2.66
C ASN A 228 -3.43 -22.04 2.39
N VAL A 229 -4.19 -21.65 3.41
CA VAL A 229 -5.65 -21.62 3.39
C VAL A 229 -6.12 -20.19 3.60
N LYS A 230 -6.89 -19.68 2.68
CA LYS A 230 -7.58 -18.39 2.81
C LYS A 230 -8.85 -18.58 3.61
N GLN A 231 -8.90 -18.00 4.79
CA GLN A 231 -10.09 -17.90 5.63
C GLN A 231 -10.85 -16.63 5.27
N ILE A 232 -12.14 -16.72 5.07
CA ILE A 232 -13.01 -15.60 4.67
C ILE A 232 -14.16 -15.55 5.66
N MET A 233 -14.33 -14.44 6.36
CA MET A 233 -15.46 -14.20 7.24
C MET A 233 -16.67 -13.80 6.40
N ARG A 234 -17.76 -14.53 6.54
CA ARG A 234 -19.03 -14.24 5.87
C ARG A 234 -19.90 -13.31 6.72
N PRO A 235 -20.82 -12.52 6.11
CA PRO A 235 -21.71 -11.63 6.86
C PRO A 235 -22.58 -12.33 7.91
N ASN A 236 -22.87 -13.62 7.73
CA ASN A 236 -23.61 -14.45 8.69
C ASN A 236 -22.75 -14.95 9.86
N GLY A 237 -21.51 -14.52 9.99
CA GLY A 237 -20.58 -14.94 11.04
C GLY A 237 -19.87 -16.27 10.78
N LYS A 238 -20.20 -17.00 9.71
CA LYS A 238 -19.52 -18.25 9.35
C LYS A 238 -18.19 -17.97 8.66
N ILE A 239 -17.21 -18.85 8.86
CA ILE A 239 -15.93 -18.83 8.16
C ILE A 239 -15.99 -19.81 6.99
N SER A 240 -15.76 -19.32 5.77
CA SER A 240 -15.47 -20.18 4.63
C SER A 240 -13.97 -20.23 4.39
N ILE A 241 -13.49 -21.39 3.93
CA ILE A 241 -12.09 -21.61 3.62
C ILE A 241 -11.89 -21.87 2.12
N LYS A 242 -10.73 -21.45 1.62
CA LYS A 242 -10.29 -21.75 0.26
C LYS A 242 -8.80 -22.06 0.28
N ILE A 243 -8.44 -23.23 -0.21
CA ILE A 243 -7.05 -23.64 -0.35
C ILE A 243 -6.42 -22.84 -1.50
N GLU A 244 -5.21 -22.34 -1.30
CA GLU A 244 -4.50 -21.58 -2.34
C GLU A 244 -4.18 -22.50 -3.53
N HIS A 245 -4.60 -22.06 -4.73
CA HIS A 245 -4.47 -22.87 -5.96
C HIS A 245 -3.01 -23.20 -6.28
N LYS A 246 -2.09 -22.30 -5.95
CA LYS A 246 -0.65 -22.51 -6.14
C LYS A 246 -0.16 -23.74 -5.39
N ASP A 247 -0.61 -23.94 -4.15
CA ASP A 247 -0.22 -25.07 -3.33
C ASP A 247 -0.82 -26.37 -3.89
N LEU A 248 -2.10 -26.35 -4.29
CA LEU A 248 -2.73 -27.49 -4.97
C LEU A 248 -1.98 -27.89 -6.23
N THR A 249 -1.59 -26.93 -7.06
CA THR A 249 -0.83 -27.19 -8.29
C THR A 249 0.53 -27.81 -7.98
N GLN A 250 1.24 -27.29 -6.98
CA GLN A 250 2.54 -27.82 -6.58
C GLN A 250 2.43 -29.26 -6.05
N ILE A 251 1.42 -29.55 -5.26
CA ILE A 251 1.16 -30.93 -4.76
C ILE A 251 0.83 -31.87 -5.91
N THR A 252 -0.01 -31.44 -6.87
CA THR A 252 -0.32 -32.23 -8.07
C THR A 252 0.94 -32.57 -8.86
N LEU A 253 1.83 -31.60 -9.09
CA LEU A 253 3.08 -31.80 -9.80
C LEU A 253 4.01 -32.78 -9.05
N ASN A 254 4.04 -32.71 -7.74
CA ASN A 254 4.93 -33.56 -6.92
C ASN A 254 4.39 -34.99 -6.75
N THR A 255 3.06 -35.17 -6.73
CA THR A 255 2.44 -36.45 -6.38
C THR A 255 1.83 -37.20 -7.58
N GLY A 256 1.56 -36.47 -8.68
CA GLY A 256 0.83 -37.01 -9.83
C GLY A 256 -0.69 -37.20 -9.56
N ILE A 257 -1.19 -36.86 -8.37
CA ILE A 257 -2.61 -37.01 -8.01
C ILE A 257 -3.38 -35.85 -8.66
N PRO A 258 -4.58 -36.11 -9.23
CA PRO A 258 -5.43 -35.07 -9.79
C PRO A 258 -5.77 -33.98 -8.75
N ILE A 259 -5.76 -32.72 -9.21
CA ILE A 259 -5.93 -31.55 -8.33
C ILE A 259 -7.24 -31.58 -7.52
N GLU A 260 -8.29 -32.10 -8.11
CA GLU A 260 -9.60 -32.20 -7.45
C GLU A 260 -9.59 -33.24 -6.32
N GLU A 261 -8.89 -34.36 -6.52
CA GLU A 261 -8.73 -35.38 -5.48
C GLU A 261 -7.91 -34.85 -4.30
N ILE A 262 -6.86 -34.09 -4.58
CA ILE A 262 -6.05 -33.40 -3.54
C ILE A 262 -6.92 -32.42 -2.78
N ARG A 263 -7.71 -31.63 -3.48
CA ARG A 263 -8.63 -30.65 -2.88
C ARG A 263 -9.59 -31.32 -1.91
N GLN A 264 -10.25 -32.40 -2.32
CA GLN A 264 -11.18 -33.13 -1.47
C GLN A 264 -10.50 -33.70 -0.23
N LYS A 265 -9.33 -34.32 -0.38
CA LYS A 265 -8.56 -34.87 0.73
C LYS A 265 -8.15 -33.79 1.73
N LEU A 266 -7.72 -32.64 1.24
CA LEU A 266 -7.34 -31.50 2.09
C LEU A 266 -8.56 -30.86 2.79
N ILE A 267 -9.70 -30.77 2.13
CA ILE A 267 -10.94 -30.26 2.74
C ILE A 267 -11.37 -31.16 3.91
N ILE A 268 -11.33 -32.47 3.72
CA ILE A 268 -11.67 -33.41 4.80
C ILE A 268 -10.70 -33.27 5.97
N GLU A 269 -9.39 -33.20 5.71
CA GLU A 269 -8.39 -33.05 6.75
C GLU A 269 -8.53 -31.70 7.49
N LEU A 270 -8.81 -30.64 6.75
CA LEU A 270 -8.98 -29.29 7.32
C LEU A 270 -10.33 -29.11 8.05
N SER A 271 -11.35 -29.91 7.75
CA SER A 271 -12.62 -29.85 8.46
C SER A 271 -12.51 -30.18 9.95
N GLU A 272 -11.46 -30.93 10.36
CA GLU A 272 -11.17 -31.19 11.76
C GLU A 272 -10.71 -29.94 12.53
N PHE A 273 -10.17 -28.93 11.82
CA PHE A 273 -9.73 -27.66 12.41
C PHE A 273 -10.80 -26.56 12.36
N TYR A 274 -11.83 -26.75 11.55
CA TYR A 274 -12.89 -25.79 11.32
C TYR A 274 -14.23 -26.50 11.48
N GLU A 275 -15.12 -25.95 12.30
CA GLU A 275 -16.53 -26.36 12.31
C GLU A 275 -17.15 -25.91 10.97
N LEU A 276 -17.01 -26.71 9.94
CA LEU A 276 -17.49 -26.43 8.59
C LEU A 276 -18.91 -26.99 8.43
N ASP A 277 -19.91 -26.21 8.80
CA ASP A 277 -21.31 -26.59 8.59
C ASP A 277 -21.77 -26.49 7.14
N ASP A 278 -21.05 -25.78 6.28
CA ASP A 278 -21.37 -25.66 4.85
C ASP A 278 -20.12 -25.33 4.01
N LEU A 279 -19.67 -26.32 3.26
CA LEU A 279 -18.72 -26.14 2.14
C LEU A 279 -19.50 -25.71 0.89
N SER A 280 -19.91 -24.44 0.82
CA SER A 280 -20.40 -23.88 -0.43
C SER A 280 -19.22 -23.32 -1.22
N PHE A 281 -18.90 -23.96 -2.31
CA PHE A 281 -17.96 -23.51 -3.35
C PHE A 281 -18.57 -22.40 -4.19
#